data_71e60f79eb951d1d3d57a71edee0802b
#
_entry.id   71e60f79eb951d1d3d57a71edee0802b
#
_cell.length_a   1.000
_cell.length_b   1.000
_cell.length_c   1.000
_cell.angle_alpha   90.00
_cell.angle_beta   90.00
_cell.angle_gamma   90.00
#
_symmetry.space_group_name_H-M   'P 1'
#
loop_
_entity.id
_entity.type
_entity.pdbx_description
1 polymer ?
#
loop_
_entity_poly.entity_id
_entity_poly.type
_entity_poly.pdbx_seq_one_letter_code
_entity_poly.pdbx_strand_id
1 'polypeptide(L)'
;MKITPLDIQQMVFKVTFRGYDREEVNRFLEELAQTVELLNRDSAVQQERFIFLERQLAEMKRTEATLSSTLLSAQSLADDVKQNAHREADLVIKEAELKAGELMHQARIELTDTQRDLSALQRWAHLLAESGQRAPLL
;
A
#
# COMPACT_ATOMS: atom_id res chain seq x y z
N MET A 1 -3.72 -22.90 51.55
CA MET A 1 -4.95 -22.07 51.63
C MET A 1 -4.59 -20.63 51.45
N LYS A 2 -5.37 -19.85 50.72
CA LYS A 2 -5.11 -18.40 50.62
C LYS A 2 -5.81 -17.72 51.81
N ILE A 3 -5.06 -17.17 52.73
CA ILE A 3 -5.58 -16.38 53.83
C ILE A 3 -6.03 -15.02 53.29
N THR A 4 -7.26 -14.64 53.56
CA THR A 4 -7.79 -13.34 53.15
C THR A 4 -7.57 -12.29 54.26
N PRO A 5 -7.59 -10.99 53.92
CA PRO A 5 -7.52 -9.95 54.96
C PRO A 5 -8.62 -10.05 55.99
N LEU A 6 -9.79 -10.58 55.63
CA LEU A 6 -10.91 -10.79 56.53
C LEU A 6 -10.60 -11.90 57.54
N ASP A 7 -9.94 -12.98 57.08
CA ASP A 7 -9.51 -14.09 57.94
C ASP A 7 -8.53 -13.60 59.02
N ILE A 8 -7.62 -12.69 58.63
CA ILE A 8 -6.65 -12.08 59.56
C ILE A 8 -7.36 -11.24 60.64
N GLN A 9 -8.39 -10.48 60.26
CA GLN A 9 -9.12 -9.61 61.18
C GLN A 9 -10.07 -10.39 62.10
N GLN A 10 -10.56 -11.50 61.65
CA GLN A 10 -11.53 -12.35 62.41
C GLN A 10 -10.84 -13.49 63.16
N MET A 11 -9.52 -13.62 63.02
CA MET A 11 -8.80 -14.70 63.71
C MET A 11 -8.82 -14.50 65.23
N VAL A 12 -9.32 -15.49 65.93
CA VAL A 12 -9.34 -15.54 67.38
C VAL A 12 -8.46 -16.65 67.84
N PHE A 13 -7.41 -16.35 68.61
CA PHE A 13 -6.51 -17.32 69.18
C PHE A 13 -6.96 -17.83 70.52
N LYS A 14 -6.67 -19.07 70.83
CA LYS A 14 -6.99 -19.69 72.11
C LYS A 14 -6.18 -19.04 73.24
N VAL A 15 -6.89 -18.65 74.27
CA VAL A 15 -6.27 -18.03 75.45
C VAL A 15 -5.88 -19.12 76.43
N THR A 16 -4.63 -19.13 76.90
CA THR A 16 -4.09 -19.95 77.95
C THR A 16 -3.81 -19.12 79.16
N PHE A 17 -3.48 -19.74 80.32
CA PHE A 17 -3.28 -19.10 81.63
C PHE A 17 -2.30 -17.90 81.65
N ARG A 18 -1.35 -17.87 80.68
CA ARG A 18 -0.34 -16.82 80.54
C ARG A 18 -0.38 -16.06 79.19
N GLY A 19 -1.52 -16.04 78.50
CA GLY A 19 -1.70 -15.37 77.24
C GLY A 19 -2.21 -16.27 76.12
N TYR A 20 -1.92 -15.97 74.86
CA TYR A 20 -2.34 -16.76 73.70
C TYR A 20 -1.50 -18.01 73.52
N ASP A 21 -2.07 -19.06 72.93
CA ASP A 21 -1.34 -20.29 72.60
C ASP A 21 -0.29 -19.99 71.54
N ARG A 22 0.98 -20.17 71.91
CA ARG A 22 2.14 -19.84 71.06
C ARG A 22 2.22 -20.74 69.84
N GLU A 23 1.79 -21.96 69.91
CA GLU A 23 1.84 -22.87 68.74
C GLU A 23 0.79 -22.51 67.73
N GLU A 24 -0.40 -22.13 68.15
CA GLU A 24 -1.46 -21.69 67.29
C GLU A 24 -1.11 -20.36 66.57
N VAL A 25 -0.56 -19.40 67.30
CA VAL A 25 -0.06 -18.15 66.72
C VAL A 25 1.06 -18.37 65.72
N ASN A 26 2.05 -19.20 66.08
CA ASN A 26 3.15 -19.49 65.17
C ASN A 26 2.67 -20.19 63.89
N ARG A 27 1.76 -21.14 63.97
CA ARG A 27 1.19 -21.83 62.82
C ARG A 27 0.47 -20.83 61.88
N PHE A 28 -0.31 -19.95 62.47
CA PHE A 28 -1.04 -18.89 61.72
C PHE A 28 -0.07 -17.93 61.02
N LEU A 29 1.01 -17.51 61.71
CA LEU A 29 2.04 -16.67 61.12
C LEU A 29 2.79 -17.35 59.97
N GLU A 30 3.04 -18.64 60.08
CA GLU A 30 3.66 -19.42 59.02
C GLU A 30 2.77 -19.57 57.80
N GLU A 31 1.48 -19.83 57.95
CA GLU A 31 0.49 -19.84 56.88
C GLU A 31 0.36 -18.46 56.22
N LEU A 32 0.38 -17.39 57.03
CA LEU A 32 0.34 -16.01 56.53
C LEU A 32 1.58 -15.68 55.73
N ALA A 33 2.80 -16.07 56.21
CA ALA A 33 4.02 -15.87 55.51
C ALA A 33 4.03 -16.56 54.13
N GLN A 34 3.54 -17.80 54.08
CA GLN A 34 3.40 -18.55 52.82
C GLN A 34 2.42 -17.84 51.84
N THR A 35 1.30 -17.32 52.39
CA THR A 35 0.32 -16.58 51.57
C THR A 35 0.90 -15.29 51.00
N VAL A 36 1.65 -14.54 51.80
CA VAL A 36 2.35 -13.30 51.36
C VAL A 36 3.39 -13.62 50.31
N GLU A 37 4.17 -14.67 50.50
CA GLU A 37 5.17 -15.08 49.49
C GLU A 37 4.53 -15.45 48.16
N LEU A 38 3.42 -16.17 48.18
CA LEU A 38 2.66 -16.56 47.00
C LEU A 38 2.07 -15.32 46.30
N LEU A 39 1.53 -14.36 47.04
CA LEU A 39 1.05 -13.10 46.47
C LEU A 39 2.16 -12.26 45.82
N ASN A 40 3.32 -12.22 46.47
CA ASN A 40 4.49 -11.52 45.93
C ASN A 40 4.96 -12.14 44.62
N ARG A 41 4.99 -13.48 44.54
CA ARG A 41 5.29 -14.19 43.30
C ARG A 41 4.28 -13.92 42.20
N ASP A 42 2.99 -14.02 42.52
CA ASP A 42 1.92 -13.73 41.57
C ASP A 42 2.01 -12.28 41.07
N SER A 43 2.28 -11.32 41.97
CA SER A 43 2.48 -9.92 41.62
C SER A 43 3.68 -9.73 40.68
N ALA A 44 4.80 -10.37 40.96
CA ALA A 44 6.00 -10.29 40.09
C ALA A 44 5.72 -10.85 38.69
N VAL A 45 5.04 -12.00 38.60
CA VAL A 45 4.65 -12.60 37.31
C VAL A 45 3.68 -11.68 36.53
N GLN A 46 2.71 -11.08 37.22
CA GLN A 46 1.79 -10.14 36.58
C GLN A 46 2.53 -8.89 36.05
N GLN A 47 3.50 -8.40 36.81
CA GLN A 47 4.32 -7.25 36.41
C GLN A 47 5.16 -7.55 35.18
N GLU A 48 5.77 -8.72 35.08
CA GLU A 48 6.47 -9.18 33.89
C GLU A 48 5.55 -9.29 32.68
N ARG A 49 4.37 -9.84 32.85
CA ARG A 49 3.34 -9.90 31.79
C ARG A 49 2.90 -8.54 31.32
N PHE A 50 2.74 -7.60 32.25
CA PHE A 50 2.36 -6.24 31.93
C PHE A 50 3.44 -5.55 31.09
N ILE A 51 4.71 -5.66 31.47
CA ILE A 51 5.85 -5.11 30.70
C ILE A 51 5.93 -5.76 29.32
N PHE A 52 5.69 -7.05 29.22
CA PHE A 52 5.66 -7.76 27.94
C PHE A 52 4.55 -7.24 27.02
N LEU A 53 3.35 -7.09 27.55
CA LEU A 53 2.19 -6.56 26.80
C LEU A 53 2.41 -5.11 26.37
N GLU A 54 3.00 -4.27 27.22
CA GLU A 54 3.36 -2.89 26.85
C GLU A 54 4.34 -2.85 25.67
N ARG A 55 5.35 -3.73 25.68
CA ARG A 55 6.30 -3.85 24.57
C ARG A 55 5.61 -4.30 23.27
N GLN A 56 4.75 -5.30 23.36
CA GLN A 56 3.96 -5.75 22.20
C GLN A 56 3.07 -4.63 21.65
N LEU A 57 2.40 -3.91 22.53
CA LEU A 57 1.55 -2.79 22.13
C LEU A 57 2.36 -1.68 21.44
N ALA A 58 3.53 -1.34 21.98
CA ALA A 58 4.41 -0.34 21.39
C ALA A 58 4.91 -0.78 20.00
N GLU A 59 5.25 -2.06 19.84
CA GLU A 59 5.67 -2.62 18.55
C GLU A 59 4.52 -2.65 17.53
N MET A 60 3.33 -3.05 17.94
CA MET A 60 2.15 -3.00 17.07
C MET A 60 1.83 -1.58 16.60
N LYS A 61 1.88 -0.58 17.50
CA LYS A 61 1.68 0.83 17.14
C LYS A 61 2.74 1.32 16.15
N ARG A 62 3.99 0.91 16.31
CA ARG A 62 5.08 1.25 15.38
C ARG A 62 4.84 0.63 14.01
N THR A 63 4.43 -0.64 13.98
CA THR A 63 4.10 -1.35 12.73
C THR A 63 2.91 -0.72 12.03
N GLU A 64 1.86 -0.36 12.78
CA GLU A 64 0.68 0.34 12.24
C GLU A 64 1.05 1.69 11.62
N ALA A 65 1.88 2.48 12.31
CA ALA A 65 2.38 3.76 11.77
C ALA A 65 3.19 3.57 10.49
N THR A 66 4.05 2.55 10.43
CA THR A 66 4.84 2.20 9.24
C THR A 66 3.95 1.75 8.09
N LEU A 67 2.96 0.91 8.36
CA LEU A 67 1.98 0.47 7.37
C LEU A 67 1.17 1.65 6.81
N SER A 68 0.68 2.53 7.67
CA SER A 68 -0.07 3.73 7.26
C SER A 68 0.78 4.63 6.36
N SER A 69 2.03 4.89 6.73
CA SER A 69 2.98 5.67 5.93
C SER A 69 3.28 4.99 4.59
N THR A 70 3.48 3.69 4.58
CA THR A 70 3.75 2.91 3.35
C THR A 70 2.55 2.92 2.41
N LEU A 71 1.34 2.74 2.94
CA LEU A 71 0.11 2.81 2.15
C LEU A 71 -0.11 4.18 1.52
N LEU A 72 0.15 5.25 2.29
CA LEU A 72 0.04 6.62 1.79
C LEU A 72 1.03 6.88 0.66
N SER A 73 2.28 6.43 0.83
CA SER A 73 3.32 6.53 -0.21
C SER A 73 2.98 5.70 -1.44
N ALA A 74 2.44 4.49 -1.26
CA ALA A 74 2.02 3.64 -2.36
C ALA A 74 0.84 4.24 -3.14
N GLN A 75 -0.13 4.86 -2.46
CA GLN A 75 -1.23 5.59 -3.10
C GLN A 75 -0.73 6.76 -3.93
N SER A 76 0.17 7.57 -3.36
CA SER A 76 0.78 8.69 -4.08
C SER A 76 1.53 8.22 -5.32
N LEU A 77 2.32 7.16 -5.19
CA LEU A 77 3.04 6.58 -6.33
C LEU A 77 2.08 6.02 -7.39
N ALA A 78 1.00 5.37 -6.99
CA ALA A 78 -0.02 4.86 -7.91
C ALA A 78 -0.69 6.00 -8.70
N ASP A 79 -1.00 7.12 -8.05
CA ASP A 79 -1.57 8.30 -8.68
C ASP A 79 -0.58 8.93 -9.67
N ASP A 80 0.70 9.04 -9.30
CA ASP A 80 1.75 9.54 -10.18
C ASP A 80 1.93 8.64 -11.42
N VAL A 81 1.96 7.32 -11.25
CA VAL A 81 2.03 6.36 -12.35
C VAL A 81 0.82 6.52 -13.29
N LYS A 82 -0.37 6.67 -12.73
CA LYS A 82 -1.60 6.88 -13.49
C LYS A 82 -1.57 8.17 -14.31
N GLN A 83 -1.14 9.27 -13.69
CA GLN A 83 -0.99 10.55 -14.38
C GLN A 83 0.06 10.49 -15.49
N ASN A 84 1.21 9.85 -15.23
CA ASN A 84 2.25 9.68 -16.22
C ASN A 84 1.78 8.81 -17.40
N ALA A 85 1.06 7.72 -17.12
CA ALA A 85 0.46 6.89 -18.15
C ALA A 85 -0.54 7.65 -19.03
N HIS A 86 -1.37 8.52 -18.46
CA HIS A 86 -2.27 9.38 -19.22
C HIS A 86 -1.52 10.38 -20.11
N ARG A 87 -0.47 11.03 -19.57
CA ARG A 87 0.35 11.95 -20.34
C ARG A 87 1.07 11.24 -21.51
N GLU A 88 1.59 10.06 -21.25
CA GLU A 88 2.26 9.25 -22.26
C GLU A 88 1.29 8.81 -23.36
N ALA A 89 0.08 8.38 -22.97
CA ALA A 89 -0.97 8.04 -23.92
C ALA A 89 -1.37 9.25 -24.79
N ASP A 90 -1.55 10.43 -24.19
CA ASP A 90 -1.85 11.66 -24.93
C ASP A 90 -0.74 12.04 -25.91
N LEU A 91 0.53 11.88 -25.52
CA LEU A 91 1.66 12.11 -26.40
C LEU A 91 1.69 11.14 -27.59
N VAL A 92 1.44 9.85 -27.32
CA VAL A 92 1.37 8.84 -28.39
C VAL A 92 0.24 9.14 -29.38
N ILE A 93 -0.93 9.55 -28.88
CA ILE A 93 -2.06 9.93 -29.74
C ILE A 93 -1.70 11.15 -30.59
N LYS A 94 -1.13 12.19 -30.00
CA LYS A 94 -0.71 13.40 -30.74
C LYS A 94 0.34 13.09 -31.80
N GLU A 95 1.32 12.24 -31.46
CA GLU A 95 2.34 11.81 -32.42
C GLU A 95 1.74 11.02 -33.57
N ALA A 96 0.79 10.13 -33.29
CA ALA A 96 0.06 9.39 -34.30
C ALA A 96 -0.79 10.30 -35.19
N GLU A 97 -1.46 11.31 -34.65
CA GLU A 97 -2.24 12.31 -35.39
C GLU A 97 -1.34 13.14 -36.30
N LEU A 98 -0.16 13.57 -35.82
CA LEU A 98 0.81 14.29 -36.63
C LEU A 98 1.35 13.43 -37.80
N LYS A 99 1.73 12.18 -37.54
CA LYS A 99 2.15 11.25 -38.57
C LYS A 99 1.04 10.96 -39.58
N ALA A 100 -0.18 10.81 -39.15
CA ALA A 100 -1.33 10.64 -40.03
C ALA A 100 -1.54 11.87 -40.91
N GLY A 101 -1.41 13.07 -40.34
CA GLY A 101 -1.50 14.35 -41.07
C GLY A 101 -0.41 14.50 -42.12
N GLU A 102 0.83 14.18 -41.78
CA GLU A 102 1.98 14.19 -42.72
C GLU A 102 1.76 13.17 -43.86
N LEU A 103 1.34 11.95 -43.54
CA LEU A 103 1.06 10.92 -44.53
C LEU A 103 -0.07 11.35 -45.49
N MET A 104 -1.11 11.92 -44.98
CA MET A 104 -2.22 12.47 -45.79
C MET A 104 -1.77 13.61 -46.68
N HIS A 105 -0.92 14.50 -46.17
CA HIS A 105 -0.36 15.60 -46.94
C HIS A 105 0.53 15.08 -48.09
N GLN A 106 1.43 14.15 -47.79
CA GLN A 106 2.30 13.51 -48.77
C GLN A 106 1.48 12.77 -49.83
N ALA A 107 0.46 12.03 -49.47
CA ALA A 107 -0.42 11.35 -50.41
C ALA A 107 -1.16 12.34 -51.33
N ARG A 108 -1.56 13.50 -50.85
CA ARG A 108 -2.17 14.56 -51.66
C ARG A 108 -1.19 15.17 -52.67
N ILE A 109 0.06 15.38 -52.28
CA ILE A 109 1.12 15.87 -53.19
C ILE A 109 1.34 14.84 -54.30
N GLU A 110 1.53 13.59 -53.96
CA GLU A 110 1.76 12.50 -54.95
C GLU A 110 0.56 12.37 -55.90
N LEU A 111 -0.67 12.48 -55.38
CA LEU A 111 -1.88 12.46 -56.20
C LEU A 111 -1.90 13.63 -57.19
N THR A 112 -1.60 14.83 -56.71
CA THR A 112 -1.55 16.04 -57.54
C THR A 112 -0.49 15.92 -58.64
N ASP A 113 0.70 15.42 -58.32
CA ASP A 113 1.78 15.21 -59.29
C ASP A 113 1.39 14.15 -60.33
N THR A 114 0.82 13.03 -59.89
CA THR A 114 0.30 12.00 -60.78
C THR A 114 -0.79 12.53 -61.74
N GLN A 115 -1.69 13.38 -61.25
CA GLN A 115 -2.69 14.04 -62.08
C GLN A 115 -2.09 14.99 -63.11
N ARG A 116 -1.04 15.73 -62.74
CA ARG A 116 -0.29 16.55 -63.67
C ARG A 116 0.37 15.72 -64.79
N ASP A 117 1.03 14.67 -64.41
CA ASP A 117 1.71 13.78 -65.35
C ASP A 117 0.68 13.13 -66.30
N LEU A 118 -0.42 12.67 -65.77
CA LEU A 118 -1.53 12.13 -66.57
C LEU A 118 -2.06 13.15 -67.59
N SER A 119 -2.31 14.38 -67.11
CA SER A 119 -2.79 15.45 -68.02
C SER A 119 -1.76 15.89 -69.05
N ALA A 120 -0.47 15.82 -68.72
CA ALA A 120 0.62 16.03 -69.68
C ALA A 120 0.67 14.94 -70.74
N LEU A 121 0.57 13.65 -70.35
CA LEU A 121 0.50 12.53 -71.26
C LEU A 121 -0.73 12.58 -72.18
N GLN A 122 -1.88 12.98 -71.64
CA GLN A 122 -3.09 13.15 -72.45
C GLN A 122 -2.90 14.23 -73.51
N ARG A 123 -2.29 15.37 -73.20
CA ARG A 123 -1.95 16.42 -74.15
C ARG A 123 -0.97 15.92 -75.23
N TRP A 124 0.03 15.18 -74.82
CA TRP A 124 0.99 14.57 -75.74
C TRP A 124 0.32 13.59 -76.70
N ALA A 125 -0.53 12.70 -76.22
CA ALA A 125 -1.33 11.79 -77.04
C ALA A 125 -2.23 12.50 -78.04
N HIS A 126 -2.87 13.60 -77.60
CA HIS A 126 -3.68 14.42 -78.47
C HIS A 126 -2.89 15.10 -79.57
N LEU A 127 -1.71 15.66 -79.23
CA LEU A 127 -0.79 16.25 -80.21
C LEU A 127 -0.24 15.24 -81.23
N LEU A 128 0.08 14.04 -80.78
CA LEU A 128 0.50 12.95 -81.66
C LEU A 128 -0.64 12.49 -82.59
N ALA A 129 -1.85 12.40 -82.12
CA ALA A 129 -3.01 12.09 -82.97
C ALA A 129 -3.27 13.14 -84.03
N GLU A 130 -3.20 14.43 -83.69
CA GLU A 130 -3.32 15.54 -84.63
C GLU A 130 -2.17 15.54 -85.64
N SER A 131 -0.97 15.29 -85.21
CA SER A 131 0.24 15.18 -86.10
C SER A 131 0.10 14.05 -87.11
N GLY A 132 -0.47 12.89 -86.64
CA GLY A 132 -0.73 11.73 -87.51
C GLY A 132 -1.82 12.00 -88.56
N GLN A 133 -2.80 12.84 -88.29
CA GLN A 133 -3.84 13.26 -89.22
C GLN A 133 -3.36 14.30 -90.25
N ARG A 134 -2.34 15.06 -89.94
CA ARG A 134 -1.76 16.09 -90.83
C ARG A 134 -0.63 15.55 -91.66
N ALA A 135 -0.23 14.28 -91.56
CA ALA A 135 0.80 13.70 -92.40
C ALA A 135 0.27 13.64 -93.85
N PRO A 136 0.99 14.24 -94.82
CA PRO A 136 0.55 14.16 -96.20
C PRO A 136 0.68 12.74 -96.71
N LEU A 137 -0.44 12.19 -97.17
CA LEU A 137 -0.47 10.97 -97.94
C LEU A 137 0.16 11.25 -99.33
N LEU A 138 1.38 10.83 -99.45
CA LEU A 138 2.01 10.70 -100.80
C LEU A 138 1.67 9.34 -101.35
#